data_202abcecbb65ed1287547760d64bf646
#
_entry.id   202abcecbb65ed1287547760d64bf646
#
_cell.length_a   1.000
_cell.length_b   1.000
_cell.length_c   1.000
_cell.angle_alpha   90.00
_cell.angle_beta   90.00
_cell.angle_gamma   90.00
#
_symmetry.space_group_name_H-M   'P 1'
#
loop_
_entity.id
_entity.type
_entity.pdbx_description
1 polymer ?
#
loop_
_entity_poly.entity_id
_entity_poly.type
_entity_poly.pdbx_seq_one_letter_code
_entity_poly.pdbx_strand_id
1 'polypeptide(L)'
;VCSSDLAEKYGEPLNILEPFIAVGNSGKLVMFMPCVFLILISDFPIMGGNTLFFIKRTGKLNWFLGQILSIIMSIFTYIAVIFTSCLIMGKGVWSNHWSNSITKYEAAFPQESGNFVSQLLPSNLYNQIPIVTAAIQTIILLSMYFFLLSLILCMLKMLYLRTAGLFTVFLVIGCGVMTCSIKAPAMWIFPMANSIIWLHYKEILREPITPVANSFVYFAVII
;
A
#
# COMPACT_ATOMS: atom_id res chain seq x y z
N VAL A 1 8.03 15.81 9.15
CA VAL A 1 7.28 15.88 10.42
C VAL A 1 7.07 14.46 10.85
N CYS A 2 7.82 14.04 11.88
CA CYS A 2 7.74 12.69 12.40
C CYS A 2 6.55 12.55 13.36
N SER A 3 6.03 11.34 13.50
CA SER A 3 5.02 10.98 14.51
C SER A 3 5.46 11.37 15.94
N SER A 4 6.78 11.44 16.20
CA SER A 4 7.36 11.96 17.43
C SER A 4 7.01 13.42 17.72
N ASP A 5 6.94 14.27 16.67
CA ASP A 5 6.62 15.70 16.85
C ASP A 5 5.16 15.91 17.24
N LEU A 6 4.26 15.03 16.79
CA LEU A 6 2.85 15.01 17.19
C LEU A 6 2.68 14.60 18.66
N ALA A 7 3.38 13.53 19.07
CA ALA A 7 3.36 13.06 20.43
C ALA A 7 3.95 14.11 21.40
N GLU A 8 5.00 14.83 20.97
CA GLU A 8 5.61 15.90 21.75
C GLU A 8 4.70 17.14 21.88
N LYS A 9 4.03 17.54 20.79
CA LYS A 9 3.08 18.68 20.81
C LYS A 9 1.84 18.41 21.66
N TYR A 10 1.34 17.17 21.67
CA TYR A 10 0.09 16.82 22.37
C TYR A 10 0.33 16.25 23.78
N GLY A 11 1.59 15.85 24.09
CA GLY A 11 1.95 15.27 25.38
C GLY A 11 1.46 13.84 25.61
N GLU A 12 0.91 13.18 24.59
CA GLU A 12 0.45 11.79 24.67
C GLU A 12 1.18 10.91 23.66
N PRO A 13 1.54 9.67 24.01
CA PRO A 13 2.18 8.74 23.09
C PRO A 13 1.22 8.29 22.00
N LEU A 14 1.72 8.15 20.78
CA LEU A 14 0.99 7.57 19.65
C LEU A 14 0.84 6.06 19.82
N ASN A 15 -0.16 5.47 19.14
CA ASN A 15 -0.24 4.03 19.03
C ASN A 15 0.84 3.53 18.06
N ILE A 16 1.45 2.40 18.39
CA ILE A 16 2.54 1.80 17.62
C ILE A 16 2.15 1.43 16.16
N LEU A 17 0.87 1.18 15.89
CA LEU A 17 0.36 0.84 14.56
C LEU A 17 0.04 2.07 13.68
N GLU A 18 -0.18 3.25 14.29
CA GLU A 18 -0.60 4.46 13.58
C GLU A 18 0.39 4.90 12.49
N PRO A 19 1.71 4.91 12.73
CA PRO A 19 2.68 5.30 11.70
C PRO A 19 2.61 4.38 10.46
N PHE A 20 2.44 3.08 10.66
CA PHE A 20 2.34 2.14 9.55
C PHE A 20 1.04 2.33 8.77
N ILE A 21 -0.09 2.51 9.45
CA ILE A 21 -1.38 2.76 8.80
C ILE A 21 -1.32 4.08 8.02
N ALA A 22 -0.71 5.12 8.59
CA ALA A 22 -0.51 6.40 7.93
C ALA A 22 0.30 6.26 6.64
N VAL A 23 1.42 5.53 6.70
CA VAL A 23 2.28 5.26 5.55
C VAL A 23 1.54 4.47 4.48
N GLY A 24 0.83 3.41 4.86
CA GLY A 24 0.12 2.53 3.93
C GLY A 24 -1.17 3.11 3.32
N ASN A 25 -1.68 4.21 3.89
CA ASN A 25 -2.91 4.87 3.41
C ASN A 25 -2.66 6.29 2.87
N SER A 26 -1.45 6.84 2.99
CA SER A 26 -1.11 8.12 2.37
C SER A 26 -1.01 7.99 0.87
N GLY A 27 -1.84 8.72 0.12
CA GLY A 27 -1.84 8.68 -1.34
C GLY A 27 -0.45 8.96 -1.97
N LYS A 28 0.34 9.86 -1.37
CA LYS A 28 1.70 10.17 -1.83
C LYS A 28 2.65 8.99 -1.60
N LEU A 29 2.61 8.37 -0.40
CA LEU A 29 3.50 7.27 -0.06
C LEU A 29 3.11 5.98 -0.79
N VAL A 30 1.80 5.70 -0.94
CA VAL A 30 1.29 4.56 -1.72
C VAL A 30 1.65 4.68 -3.22
N MET A 31 1.92 5.88 -3.73
CA MET A 31 2.48 6.08 -5.06
C MET A 31 3.98 5.73 -5.11
N PHE A 32 4.76 6.20 -4.13
CA PHE A 32 6.23 6.03 -4.16
C PHE A 32 6.68 4.62 -3.80
N MET A 33 6.03 3.98 -2.82
CA MET A 33 6.41 2.64 -2.36
C MET A 33 6.47 1.58 -3.48
N PRO A 34 5.46 1.44 -4.35
CA PRO A 34 5.54 0.48 -5.45
C PRO A 34 6.62 0.85 -6.47
N CYS A 35 6.89 2.14 -6.70
CA CYS A 35 7.96 2.54 -7.60
C CYS A 35 9.33 2.05 -7.10
N VAL A 36 9.62 2.24 -5.81
CA VAL A 36 10.86 1.73 -5.18
C VAL A 36 10.90 0.21 -5.23
N PHE A 37 9.81 -0.45 -4.86
CA PHE A 37 9.71 -1.90 -4.88
C PHE A 37 9.93 -2.48 -6.27
N LEU A 38 9.33 -1.91 -7.30
CA LEU A 38 9.48 -2.34 -8.69
C LEU A 38 10.88 -2.15 -9.23
N ILE A 39 11.59 -1.10 -8.81
CA ILE A 39 13.00 -0.93 -9.13
C ILE A 39 13.83 -2.07 -8.52
N LEU A 40 13.57 -2.42 -7.25
CA LEU A 40 14.27 -3.51 -6.56
C LEU A 40 14.05 -4.86 -7.23
N ILE A 41 12.85 -5.14 -7.73
CA ILE A 41 12.53 -6.40 -8.41
C ILE A 41 12.64 -6.32 -9.95
N SER A 42 13.10 -5.18 -10.51
CA SER A 42 13.12 -4.95 -11.96
C SER A 42 13.94 -5.99 -12.74
N ASP A 43 14.92 -6.61 -12.12
CA ASP A 43 15.72 -7.66 -12.75
C ASP A 43 15.06 -9.04 -12.70
N PHE A 44 14.02 -9.21 -11.91
CA PHE A 44 13.29 -10.45 -11.77
C PHE A 44 12.13 -10.58 -12.78
N PRO A 45 11.85 -11.76 -13.40
CA PRO A 45 12.66 -12.98 -13.37
C PRO A 45 13.95 -12.83 -14.17
N ILE A 46 15.03 -13.48 -13.70
CA ILE A 46 16.30 -13.48 -14.42
C ILE A 46 16.19 -14.43 -15.62
N MET A 47 16.08 -13.85 -16.81
CA MET A 47 16.00 -14.57 -18.08
C MET A 47 17.38 -14.59 -18.73
N GLY A 48 18.16 -15.60 -18.42
CA GLY A 48 19.50 -15.82 -19.00
C GLY A 48 19.52 -16.98 -19.99
N GLY A 49 20.63 -17.18 -20.68
CA GLY A 49 20.82 -18.29 -21.63
C GLY A 49 20.57 -19.70 -21.04
N ASN A 50 20.78 -19.84 -19.72
CA ASN A 50 20.55 -21.11 -19.03
C ASN A 50 19.10 -21.33 -18.58
N THR A 51 18.22 -20.34 -18.70
CA THR A 51 16.81 -20.41 -18.24
C THR A 51 16.06 -21.55 -18.91
N LEU A 52 16.26 -21.73 -20.22
CA LEU A 52 15.66 -22.84 -20.97
C LEU A 52 16.10 -24.22 -20.46
N PHE A 53 17.33 -24.34 -20.03
CA PHE A 53 17.86 -25.57 -19.46
C PHE A 53 17.21 -25.88 -18.10
N PHE A 54 17.07 -24.87 -17.24
CA PHE A 54 16.36 -25.01 -15.97
C PHE A 54 14.88 -25.38 -16.18
N ILE A 55 14.19 -24.72 -17.11
CA ILE A 55 12.79 -25.01 -17.43
C ILE A 55 12.63 -26.46 -17.92
N LYS A 56 13.55 -26.96 -18.75
CA LYS A 56 13.52 -28.36 -19.21
C LYS A 56 13.72 -29.35 -18.07
N ARG A 57 14.59 -29.02 -17.11
CA ARG A 57 14.95 -29.90 -15.98
C ARG A 57 13.87 -29.92 -14.89
N THR A 58 13.31 -28.76 -14.53
CA THR A 58 12.33 -28.62 -13.43
C THR A 58 10.88 -28.68 -13.87
N GLY A 59 10.63 -28.52 -15.16
CA GLY A 59 9.28 -28.36 -15.72
C GLY A 59 8.81 -26.91 -15.69
N LYS A 60 7.99 -26.53 -16.68
CA LYS A 60 7.52 -25.17 -16.86
C LYS A 60 6.71 -24.66 -15.65
N LEU A 61 5.84 -25.50 -15.11
CA LEU A 61 4.95 -25.15 -14.02
C LEU A 61 5.72 -24.93 -12.72
N ASN A 62 6.65 -25.81 -12.37
CA ASN A 62 7.47 -25.68 -11.16
C ASN A 62 8.37 -24.43 -11.22
N TRP A 63 8.92 -24.15 -12.41
CA TRP A 63 9.69 -22.92 -12.61
C TRP A 63 8.83 -21.67 -12.40
N PHE A 64 7.62 -21.64 -12.97
CA PHE A 64 6.69 -20.51 -12.84
C PHE A 64 6.23 -20.32 -11.37
N LEU A 65 5.88 -21.41 -10.68
CA LEU A 65 5.53 -21.36 -9.25
C LEU A 65 6.69 -20.83 -8.41
N GLY A 66 7.93 -21.21 -8.74
CA GLY A 66 9.13 -20.65 -8.09
C GLY A 66 9.24 -19.13 -8.27
N GLN A 67 8.88 -18.61 -9.46
CA GLN A 67 8.86 -17.16 -9.71
C GLN A 67 7.78 -16.47 -8.84
N ILE A 68 6.57 -17.02 -8.79
CA ILE A 68 5.49 -16.48 -7.95
C ILE A 68 5.89 -16.47 -6.48
N LEU A 69 6.44 -17.57 -5.97
CA LEU A 69 6.89 -17.68 -4.58
C LEU A 69 7.96 -16.63 -4.26
N SER A 70 8.90 -16.40 -5.18
CA SER A 70 9.95 -15.38 -5.03
C SER A 70 9.37 -13.97 -4.96
N ILE A 71 8.35 -13.65 -5.78
CA ILE A 71 7.62 -12.38 -5.71
C ILE A 71 6.94 -12.22 -4.34
N ILE A 72 6.24 -13.25 -3.87
CA ILE A 72 5.55 -13.22 -2.57
C ILE A 72 6.54 -12.97 -1.43
N MET A 73 7.67 -13.68 -1.43
CA MET A 73 8.71 -13.50 -0.41
C MET A 73 9.33 -12.10 -0.46
N SER A 74 9.53 -11.55 -1.64
CA SER A 74 10.03 -10.17 -1.82
C SER A 74 9.05 -9.13 -1.28
N ILE A 75 7.75 -9.30 -1.53
CA ILE A 75 6.69 -8.43 -1.00
C ILE A 75 6.65 -8.50 0.52
N PHE A 76 6.66 -9.73 1.06
CA PHE A 76 6.65 -9.93 2.51
C PHE A 76 7.85 -9.24 3.17
N THR A 77 9.05 -9.44 2.63
CA THR A 77 10.27 -8.79 3.13
C THR A 77 10.18 -7.27 3.05
N TYR A 78 9.69 -6.73 1.94
CA TYR A 78 9.56 -5.28 1.75
C TYR A 78 8.57 -4.66 2.73
N ILE A 79 7.39 -5.26 2.90
CA ILE A 79 6.38 -4.80 3.87
C ILE A 79 6.90 -4.95 5.30
N ALA A 80 7.59 -6.05 5.62
CA ALA A 80 8.18 -6.25 6.94
C ALA A 80 9.22 -5.18 7.28
N VAL A 81 10.06 -4.77 6.32
CA VAL A 81 11.02 -3.67 6.50
C VAL A 81 10.30 -2.35 6.76
N ILE A 82 9.24 -2.02 5.99
CA ILE A 82 8.46 -0.80 6.22
C ILE A 82 7.80 -0.85 7.59
N PHE A 83 7.16 -1.96 7.93
CA PHE A 83 6.47 -2.15 9.20
C PHE A 83 7.43 -1.99 10.38
N THR A 84 8.55 -2.69 10.38
CA THR A 84 9.56 -2.60 11.44
C THR A 84 10.16 -1.20 11.55
N SER A 85 10.40 -0.53 10.43
CA SER A 85 10.86 0.86 10.42
C SER A 85 9.85 1.80 11.08
N CYS A 86 8.55 1.63 10.80
CA CYS A 86 7.48 2.39 11.43
C CYS A 86 7.38 2.11 12.95
N LEU A 87 7.58 0.86 13.38
CA LEU A 87 7.60 0.49 14.80
C LEU A 87 8.75 1.17 15.55
N ILE A 88 9.96 1.17 14.98
CA ILE A 88 11.15 1.77 15.58
C ILE A 88 10.99 3.29 15.69
N MET A 89 10.47 3.92 14.64
CA MET A 89 10.29 5.39 14.59
C MET A 89 9.11 5.87 15.47
N GLY A 90 8.09 5.02 15.65
CA GLY A 90 6.85 5.40 16.32
C GLY A 90 6.98 5.66 17.82
N LYS A 91 7.92 5.02 18.51
CA LYS A 91 8.10 5.11 19.99
C LYS A 91 6.78 5.09 20.79
N GLY A 92 5.74 4.48 20.19
CA GLY A 92 4.38 4.50 20.70
C GLY A 92 4.09 3.41 21.72
N VAL A 93 2.92 3.50 22.33
CA VAL A 93 2.39 2.50 23.26
C VAL A 93 1.39 1.61 22.48
N TRP A 94 1.38 0.33 22.79
CA TRP A 94 0.37 -0.58 22.26
C TRP A 94 -0.99 -0.29 22.88
N SER A 95 -1.98 0.08 22.09
CA SER A 95 -3.36 0.19 22.53
C SER A 95 -4.30 -0.34 21.42
N ASN A 96 -5.50 -0.76 21.82
CA ASN A 96 -6.53 -1.21 20.88
C ASN A 96 -7.38 -0.05 20.32
N HIS A 97 -7.06 1.18 20.71
CA HIS A 97 -7.75 2.39 20.32
C HIS A 97 -6.81 3.35 19.62
N TRP A 98 -7.38 4.19 18.77
CA TRP A 98 -6.66 5.32 18.17
C TRP A 98 -6.20 6.27 19.28
N SER A 99 -5.03 6.88 19.11
CA SER A 99 -4.51 7.85 20.09
C SER A 99 -5.34 9.14 20.08
N ASN A 100 -5.43 9.79 21.25
CA ASN A 100 -6.05 11.11 21.33
C ASN A 100 -5.28 12.15 20.50
N SER A 101 -3.97 11.96 20.36
CA SER A 101 -3.10 12.82 19.55
C SER A 101 -3.54 12.89 18.09
N ILE A 102 -4.15 11.84 17.55
CA ILE A 102 -4.68 11.84 16.18
C ILE A 102 -6.13 12.27 16.14
N THR A 103 -6.98 11.70 17.00
CA THR A 103 -8.43 11.93 16.95
C THR A 103 -8.83 13.36 17.32
N LYS A 104 -8.04 14.03 18.13
CA LYS A 104 -8.29 15.41 18.59
C LYS A 104 -7.39 16.45 17.93
N TYR A 105 -6.48 16.03 17.03
CA TYR A 105 -5.53 16.95 16.42
C TYR A 105 -6.18 18.05 15.62
N GLU A 106 -7.15 17.73 14.76
CA GLU A 106 -7.88 18.72 13.95
C GLU A 106 -8.68 19.70 14.82
N ALA A 107 -9.22 19.23 15.95
CA ALA A 107 -9.96 20.06 16.89
C ALA A 107 -9.01 20.98 17.70
N ALA A 108 -7.81 20.49 18.03
CA ALA A 108 -6.82 21.25 18.80
C ALA A 108 -6.06 22.28 17.93
N PHE A 109 -5.84 21.96 16.66
CA PHE A 109 -5.06 22.79 15.73
C PHE A 109 -5.80 23.05 14.41
N PRO A 110 -6.94 23.76 14.41
CA PRO A 110 -7.76 23.98 13.21
C PRO A 110 -7.01 24.79 12.13
N GLN A 111 -5.99 25.56 12.49
CA GLN A 111 -5.16 26.32 11.55
C GLN A 111 -4.17 25.43 10.78
N GLU A 112 -3.91 24.23 11.27
CA GLU A 112 -3.03 23.24 10.63
C GLU A 112 -3.84 22.21 9.81
N SER A 113 -5.16 22.37 9.69
CA SER A 113 -6.00 21.56 8.83
C SER A 113 -5.57 21.75 7.37
N GLY A 114 -5.06 20.69 6.74
CA GLY A 114 -4.45 20.76 5.40
C GLY A 114 -2.93 20.57 5.37
N ASN A 115 -2.26 20.57 6.49
CA ASN A 115 -0.85 20.17 6.58
C ASN A 115 -0.68 18.68 6.24
N PHE A 116 0.54 18.31 5.85
CA PHE A 116 0.88 16.92 5.51
C PHE A 116 0.48 15.90 6.60
N VAL A 117 0.51 16.31 7.85
CA VAL A 117 0.17 15.47 9.00
C VAL A 117 -1.32 15.16 9.09
N SER A 118 -2.19 16.15 8.89
CA SER A 118 -3.65 15.94 8.86
C SER A 118 -4.09 15.10 7.65
N GLN A 119 -3.32 15.12 6.56
CA GLN A 119 -3.55 14.31 5.37
C GLN A 119 -3.06 12.86 5.49
N LEU A 120 -2.21 12.53 6.48
CA LEU A 120 -1.69 11.18 6.68
C LEU A 120 -2.76 10.22 7.23
N LEU A 121 -3.57 10.71 8.17
CA LEU A 121 -4.64 9.93 8.82
C LEU A 121 -5.92 10.77 8.82
N PRO A 122 -6.70 10.71 7.74
CA PRO A 122 -7.94 11.49 7.64
C PRO A 122 -9.02 10.95 8.57
N SER A 123 -9.92 11.86 9.01
CA SER A 123 -11.01 11.57 9.96
C SER A 123 -11.95 10.46 9.50
N ASN A 124 -12.13 10.30 8.20
CA ASN A 124 -12.91 9.20 7.63
C ASN A 124 -12.25 7.81 7.81
N LEU A 125 -11.01 7.72 8.27
CA LEU A 125 -10.35 6.46 8.61
C LEU A 125 -10.53 6.13 10.10
N TYR A 126 -10.06 6.99 11.01
CA TYR A 126 -10.04 6.69 12.44
C TYR A 126 -11.42 6.71 13.10
N ASN A 127 -12.40 7.43 12.53
CA ASN A 127 -13.77 7.45 13.02
C ASN A 127 -14.60 6.22 12.60
N GLN A 128 -14.15 5.45 11.60
CA GLN A 128 -14.95 4.37 10.99
C GLN A 128 -14.48 2.98 11.39
N ILE A 129 -13.17 2.78 11.59
CA ILE A 129 -12.57 1.47 11.69
C ILE A 129 -11.69 1.37 12.94
N PRO A 130 -11.75 0.24 13.70
CA PRO A 130 -10.78 -0.04 14.76
C PRO A 130 -9.36 -0.14 14.20
N ILE A 131 -8.38 0.30 14.99
CA ILE A 131 -6.98 0.40 14.55
C ILE A 131 -6.39 -0.94 14.09
N VAL A 132 -6.70 -2.03 14.80
CA VAL A 132 -6.20 -3.38 14.45
C VAL A 132 -6.76 -3.82 13.08
N THR A 133 -8.05 -3.60 12.84
CA THR A 133 -8.70 -3.91 11.56
C THR A 133 -8.09 -3.08 10.44
N ALA A 134 -7.86 -1.77 10.68
CA ALA A 134 -7.20 -0.89 9.71
C ALA A 134 -5.78 -1.37 9.38
N ALA A 135 -5.00 -1.79 10.38
CA ALA A 135 -3.65 -2.31 10.16
C ALA A 135 -3.64 -3.61 9.32
N ILE A 136 -4.51 -4.56 9.65
CA ILE A 136 -4.62 -5.83 8.91
C ILE A 136 -5.07 -5.57 7.47
N GLN A 137 -6.11 -4.77 7.27
CA GLN A 137 -6.59 -4.42 5.92
C GLN A 137 -5.51 -3.71 5.12
N THR A 138 -4.75 -2.78 5.73
CA THR A 138 -3.63 -2.10 5.08
C THR A 138 -2.57 -3.09 4.59
N ILE A 139 -2.15 -4.03 5.45
CA ILE A 139 -1.16 -5.06 5.08
C ILE A 139 -1.64 -5.88 3.88
N ILE A 140 -2.87 -6.39 3.95
CA ILE A 140 -3.41 -7.28 2.92
C ILE A 140 -3.59 -6.52 1.59
N LEU A 141 -4.26 -5.36 1.60
CA LEU A 141 -4.53 -4.60 0.37
C LEU A 141 -3.23 -4.10 -0.28
N LEU A 142 -2.27 -3.64 0.52
CA LEU A 142 -0.97 -3.20 0.02
C LEU A 142 -0.17 -4.38 -0.57
N SER A 143 -0.24 -5.57 0.07
CA SER A 143 0.38 -6.79 -0.47
C SER A 143 -0.22 -7.20 -1.80
N MET A 144 -1.55 -7.18 -1.92
CA MET A 144 -2.26 -7.51 -3.16
C MET A 144 -1.94 -6.50 -4.27
N TYR A 145 -1.82 -5.22 -3.92
CA TYR A 145 -1.41 -4.17 -4.86
C TYR A 145 -0.01 -4.42 -5.42
N PHE A 146 0.99 -4.67 -4.55
CA PHE A 146 2.35 -4.98 -4.98
C PHE A 146 2.40 -6.27 -5.80
N PHE A 147 1.62 -7.27 -5.40
CA PHE A 147 1.56 -8.54 -6.11
C PHE A 147 1.03 -8.37 -7.54
N LEU A 148 -0.06 -7.64 -7.72
CA LEU A 148 -0.61 -7.34 -9.04
C LEU A 148 0.40 -6.62 -9.94
N LEU A 149 1.05 -5.55 -9.44
CA LEU A 149 2.05 -4.81 -10.21
C LEU A 149 3.25 -5.68 -10.59
N SER A 150 3.67 -6.55 -9.67
CA SER A 150 4.78 -7.49 -9.90
C SER A 150 4.43 -8.56 -10.93
N LEU A 151 3.18 -9.04 -10.92
CA LEU A 151 2.69 -9.98 -11.93
C LEU A 151 2.67 -9.35 -13.32
N ILE A 152 2.17 -8.12 -13.46
CA ILE A 152 2.18 -7.38 -14.73
C ILE A 152 3.63 -7.26 -15.25
N LEU A 153 4.56 -6.85 -14.38
CA LEU A 153 5.97 -6.73 -14.74
C LEU A 153 6.56 -8.08 -15.15
N CYS A 154 6.32 -9.13 -14.37
CA CYS A 154 6.79 -10.48 -14.64
C CYS A 154 6.27 -11.02 -15.99
N MET A 155 4.96 -10.90 -16.24
CA MET A 155 4.33 -11.36 -17.49
C MET A 155 4.89 -10.65 -18.71
N LEU A 156 5.01 -9.31 -18.68
CA LEU A 156 5.56 -8.56 -19.80
C LEU A 156 7.04 -8.84 -20.03
N LYS A 157 7.79 -9.11 -18.97
CA LYS A 157 9.20 -9.50 -19.09
C LYS A 157 9.35 -10.90 -19.69
N MET A 158 8.46 -11.83 -19.37
CA MET A 158 8.42 -13.16 -20.00
C MET A 158 8.12 -13.08 -21.51
N LEU A 159 7.44 -12.03 -21.96
CA LEU A 159 7.21 -11.72 -23.37
C LEU A 159 8.39 -10.95 -24.02
N TYR A 160 9.54 -10.88 -23.36
CA TYR A 160 10.72 -10.11 -23.80
C TYR A 160 10.50 -8.60 -23.90
N LEU A 161 9.45 -8.07 -23.30
CA LEU A 161 9.08 -6.65 -23.29
C LEU A 161 9.55 -5.95 -22.01
N ARG A 162 10.84 -6.10 -21.64
CA ARG A 162 11.38 -5.60 -20.36
C ARG A 162 11.12 -4.10 -20.14
N THR A 163 11.49 -3.27 -21.11
CA THR A 163 11.33 -1.81 -21.01
C THR A 163 9.86 -1.40 -21.05
N ALA A 164 9.08 -2.02 -21.95
CA ALA A 164 7.64 -1.80 -22.02
C ALA A 164 6.93 -2.24 -20.74
N GLY A 165 7.39 -3.32 -20.09
CA GLY A 165 6.85 -3.79 -18.82
C GLY A 165 6.95 -2.75 -17.70
N LEU A 166 8.14 -2.18 -17.51
CA LEU A 166 8.36 -1.11 -16.53
C LEU A 166 7.49 0.12 -16.87
N PHE A 167 7.51 0.54 -18.13
CA PHE A 167 6.70 1.69 -18.58
C PHE A 167 5.22 1.48 -18.33
N THR A 168 4.68 0.30 -18.66
CA THR A 168 3.26 -0.04 -18.43
C THR A 168 2.89 0.03 -16.95
N VAL A 169 3.72 -0.50 -16.07
CA VAL A 169 3.44 -0.48 -14.63
C VAL A 169 3.49 0.93 -14.07
N PHE A 170 4.47 1.76 -14.47
CA PHE A 170 4.51 3.16 -14.09
C PHE A 170 3.32 3.96 -14.64
N LEU A 171 2.85 3.63 -15.85
CA LEU A 171 1.65 4.24 -16.42
C LEU A 171 0.41 3.87 -15.61
N VAL A 172 0.25 2.61 -15.18
CA VAL A 172 -0.85 2.17 -14.31
C VAL A 172 -0.83 2.92 -12.99
N ILE A 173 0.34 3.09 -12.37
CA ILE A 173 0.49 3.88 -11.13
C ILE A 173 0.13 5.33 -11.38
N GLY A 174 0.66 5.95 -12.43
CA GLY A 174 0.42 7.36 -12.78
C GLY A 174 -1.06 7.65 -13.06
N CYS A 175 -1.73 6.80 -13.83
CA CYS A 175 -3.18 6.91 -14.07
C CYS A 175 -3.98 6.73 -12.77
N GLY A 176 -3.55 5.81 -11.89
CA GLY A 176 -4.14 5.64 -10.57
C GLY A 176 -4.04 6.91 -9.73
N VAL A 177 -2.86 7.53 -9.68
CA VAL A 177 -2.64 8.81 -8.98
C VAL A 177 -3.53 9.92 -9.52
N MET A 178 -3.55 10.08 -10.84
CA MET A 178 -4.36 11.12 -11.51
C MET A 178 -5.85 10.96 -11.18
N THR A 179 -6.39 9.76 -11.32
CA THR A 179 -7.81 9.49 -11.07
C THR A 179 -8.18 9.63 -9.59
N CYS A 180 -7.30 9.23 -8.67
CA CYS A 180 -7.50 9.44 -7.24
C CYS A 180 -7.44 10.92 -6.85
N SER A 181 -6.55 11.71 -7.45
CA SER A 181 -6.42 13.14 -7.17
C SER A 181 -7.65 13.93 -7.57
N ILE A 182 -8.30 13.54 -8.68
CA ILE A 182 -9.52 14.19 -9.20
C ILE A 182 -10.78 13.59 -8.52
N LYS A 183 -10.64 12.53 -7.72
CA LYS A 183 -11.75 11.73 -7.16
C LYS A 183 -12.74 11.27 -8.25
N ALA A 184 -12.22 10.91 -9.43
CA ALA A 184 -13.05 10.47 -10.55
C ALA A 184 -13.66 9.08 -10.26
N PRO A 185 -14.91 8.79 -10.71
CA PRO A 185 -15.52 7.45 -10.56
C PRO A 185 -14.64 6.33 -11.13
N ALA A 186 -13.86 6.63 -12.18
CA ALA A 186 -12.91 5.71 -12.82
C ALA A 186 -11.74 5.31 -11.92
N MET A 187 -11.52 5.94 -10.76
CA MET A 187 -10.42 5.59 -9.85
C MET A 187 -10.47 4.13 -9.40
N TRP A 188 -11.68 3.55 -9.28
CA TRP A 188 -11.88 2.17 -8.85
C TRP A 188 -11.42 1.11 -9.88
N ILE A 189 -11.16 1.52 -11.12
CA ILE A 189 -10.54 0.65 -12.15
C ILE A 189 -9.06 0.42 -11.83
N PHE A 190 -8.42 1.38 -11.17
CA PHE A 190 -6.99 1.32 -10.88
C PHE A 190 -6.71 0.69 -9.52
N PRO A 191 -5.67 -0.14 -9.41
CA PRO A 191 -5.36 -0.86 -8.18
C PRO A 191 -4.97 0.05 -7.01
N MET A 192 -4.49 1.25 -7.28
CA MET A 192 -4.11 2.21 -6.25
C MET A 192 -5.30 2.64 -5.38
N ALA A 193 -6.44 2.98 -5.97
CA ALA A 193 -7.64 3.38 -5.21
C ALA A 193 -8.14 2.24 -4.33
N ASN A 194 -8.08 1.01 -4.84
CA ASN A 194 -8.48 -0.19 -4.12
C ASN A 194 -7.54 -0.55 -2.96
N SER A 195 -6.31 -0.03 -2.94
CA SER A 195 -5.35 -0.27 -1.85
C SER A 195 -5.46 0.72 -0.70
N ILE A 196 -6.12 1.86 -0.87
CA ILE A 196 -6.23 2.94 0.11
C ILE A 196 -7.58 2.86 0.82
N ILE A 197 -7.56 2.54 2.13
CA ILE A 197 -8.78 2.23 2.89
C ILE A 197 -9.70 3.44 3.06
N TRP A 198 -9.16 4.63 3.37
CA TRP A 198 -10.00 5.79 3.64
C TRP A 198 -10.81 6.28 2.43
N LEU A 199 -10.40 5.97 1.20
CA LEU A 199 -11.17 6.28 0.00
C LEU A 199 -12.52 5.55 -0.05
N HIS A 200 -12.65 4.43 0.67
CA HIS A 200 -13.88 3.66 0.74
C HIS A 200 -14.96 4.31 1.60
N TYR A 201 -14.63 5.27 2.46
CA TYR A 201 -15.55 5.87 3.43
C TYR A 201 -15.81 7.35 3.15
N LYS A 202 -17.05 7.78 3.36
CA LYS A 202 -17.41 9.21 3.39
C LYS A 202 -17.01 9.82 4.71
N GLU A 203 -16.61 11.10 4.71
CA GLU A 203 -16.20 11.81 5.93
C GLU A 203 -17.29 11.92 6.99
N ILE A 204 -18.57 12.00 6.57
CA ILE A 204 -19.71 12.33 7.44
C ILE A 204 -20.56 11.11 7.80
N LEU A 205 -20.57 10.07 6.95
CA LEU A 205 -21.42 8.90 7.13
C LEU A 205 -20.59 7.65 7.36
N ARG A 206 -21.00 6.82 8.33
CA ARG A 206 -20.36 5.50 8.59
C ARG A 206 -20.61 4.48 7.46
N GLU A 207 -21.32 4.85 6.43
CA GLU A 207 -21.55 3.98 5.28
C GLU A 207 -20.39 4.07 4.29
N PRO A 208 -19.86 2.94 3.84
CA PRO A 208 -18.81 2.91 2.82
C PRO A 208 -19.39 3.34 1.47
N ILE A 209 -18.66 4.18 0.73
CA ILE A 209 -18.98 4.50 -0.68
C ILE A 209 -18.90 3.22 -1.50
N THR A 210 -17.85 2.44 -1.25
CA THR A 210 -17.62 1.14 -1.85
C THR A 210 -17.12 0.22 -0.72
N PRO A 211 -17.78 -0.91 -0.43
CA PRO A 211 -17.32 -1.83 0.60
C PRO A 211 -15.87 -2.27 0.35
N VAL A 212 -15.04 -2.31 1.39
CA VAL A 212 -13.65 -2.79 1.28
C VAL A 212 -13.59 -4.22 0.72
N ALA A 213 -14.65 -5.00 0.96
CA ALA A 213 -14.80 -6.35 0.37
C ALA A 213 -14.73 -6.33 -1.16
N ASN A 214 -15.23 -5.27 -1.83
CA ASN A 214 -15.15 -5.15 -3.28
C ASN A 214 -13.71 -5.03 -3.77
N SER A 215 -12.82 -4.39 -3.01
CA SER A 215 -11.40 -4.32 -3.35
C SER A 215 -10.70 -5.67 -3.21
N PHE A 216 -11.08 -6.48 -2.23
CA PHE A 216 -10.58 -7.86 -2.16
C PHE A 216 -11.06 -8.69 -3.36
N VAL A 217 -12.33 -8.55 -3.75
CA VAL A 217 -12.86 -9.22 -4.95
C VAL A 217 -12.16 -8.70 -6.21
N TYR A 218 -11.97 -7.39 -6.33
CA TYR A 218 -11.24 -6.78 -7.45
C TYR A 218 -9.86 -7.41 -7.62
N PHE A 219 -9.06 -7.45 -6.56
CA PHE A 219 -7.74 -8.07 -6.62
C PHE A 219 -7.80 -9.58 -6.88
N ALA A 220 -8.74 -10.30 -6.27
CA ALA A 220 -8.89 -11.74 -6.46
C ALA A 220 -9.30 -12.12 -7.90
N VAL A 221 -10.03 -11.24 -8.61
CA VAL A 221 -10.45 -11.48 -10.01
C VAL A 221 -9.35 -11.14 -11.00
N ILE A 222 -8.53 -10.12 -10.70
CA ILE A 222 -7.49 -9.66 -11.64
C ILE A 222 -6.18 -10.45 -11.49
N ILE A 223 -5.86 -10.92 -10.27
CA ILE A 223 -4.69 -11.76 -9.97
C ILE A 223 -4.94 -13.21 -10.40
#